data_3b0b808979eb69d8673b3b817a8b11dc
#
_entry.id   3b0b808979eb69d8673b3b817a8b11dc
#
_cell.length_a   1.000
_cell.length_b   1.000
_cell.length_c   1.000
_cell.angle_alpha   90.00
_cell.angle_beta   90.00
_cell.angle_gamma   90.00
#
_symmetry.space_group_name_H-M   'P 1'
#
loop_
_entity.id
_entity.type
_entity.pdbx_description
1 polymer ?
#
loop_
_entity_poly.entity_id
_entity_poly.type
_entity_poly.pdbx_seq_one_letter_code
_entity_poly.pdbx_strand_id
1 'polypeptide(L)'
;MSRRGLVAALLVALAVPALAPAQPRDDVRRMRLPNGLSVIVRQSDVAPVVAVSLLIRMGTRWETPETAGLSNFVHAVMVKGTARRSGSDLAEAVAGLGGKLSASGEADYSEIRASALSRFWRELLGLTAELALEPKLAPEEVDRERDFLLSRLQRRRDNAPSRAFDEFYALLYGRHPYAISALGTSASLARFDHAAVVERYRAFYRPDRMVLAVSGQVPVDDVLAEVQRRFGALPPGSSAALDAPVPPPVVVARRSVIEQAAQQTQILVGGLAPPLDHPDHAAVKVLSSVLGGGMAGRLFVELRDKRALAYTATALYEPVKEPGVLVLYLGTTPETAAQAEQALLAEVARVKGEPVPAEELARAKSYLLGRYAMDRRTSERLAWYLAFYDVEGVGAEYPERYRRAVQAVTAADVQRAATTYLAAPVTLVLGPRPPR
;
A
#
# COMPACT_ATOMS: atom_id res chain seq x y z
N MET A 1 8.20 -39.86 -81.24
CA MET A 1 7.24 -38.74 -81.18
C MET A 1 6.59 -38.81 -79.83
N SER A 2 7.04 -38.03 -78.87
CA SER A 2 6.58 -38.04 -77.49
C SER A 2 5.86 -36.72 -77.19
N ARG A 3 4.63 -36.80 -76.78
CA ARG A 3 3.84 -35.66 -76.27
C ARG A 3 4.03 -35.59 -74.76
N ARG A 4 4.68 -34.54 -74.28
CA ARG A 4 4.72 -34.18 -72.84
C ARG A 4 3.54 -33.24 -72.54
N GLY A 5 2.57 -33.73 -71.76
CA GLY A 5 1.50 -32.91 -71.19
C GLY A 5 1.95 -32.21 -69.93
N LEU A 6 1.88 -30.89 -69.88
CA LEU A 6 2.07 -30.06 -68.67
C LEU A 6 0.75 -30.03 -67.89
N VAL A 7 0.77 -30.52 -66.69
CA VAL A 7 -0.31 -30.34 -65.71
C VAL A 7 0.06 -29.13 -64.85
N ALA A 8 -0.63 -28.03 -65.01
CA ALA A 8 -0.54 -26.84 -64.17
C ALA A 8 -1.43 -27.04 -62.94
N ALA A 9 -0.87 -27.22 -61.77
CA ALA A 9 -1.61 -27.25 -60.52
C ALA A 9 -1.88 -25.80 -60.03
N LEU A 10 -3.14 -25.40 -60.01
CA LEU A 10 -3.60 -24.12 -59.49
C LEU A 10 -3.70 -24.23 -57.95
N LEU A 11 -2.75 -23.67 -57.20
CA LEU A 11 -2.82 -23.51 -55.76
C LEU A 11 -3.68 -22.29 -55.44
N VAL A 12 -4.94 -22.52 -55.04
CA VAL A 12 -5.79 -21.51 -54.43
C VAL A 12 -5.41 -21.35 -52.98
N ALA A 13 -4.69 -20.29 -52.66
CA ALA A 13 -4.41 -19.90 -51.27
C ALA A 13 -5.67 -19.27 -50.64
N LEU A 14 -6.35 -20.04 -49.81
CA LEU A 14 -7.40 -19.50 -48.92
C LEU A 14 -6.74 -18.61 -47.87
N ALA A 15 -6.82 -17.30 -48.07
CA ALA A 15 -6.47 -16.34 -47.03
C ALA A 15 -7.54 -16.39 -45.93
N VAL A 16 -7.29 -17.13 -44.86
CA VAL A 16 -8.06 -17.02 -43.65
C VAL A 16 -7.69 -15.70 -43.00
N PRO A 17 -8.62 -14.77 -42.79
CA PRO A 17 -8.32 -13.56 -42.04
C PRO A 17 -7.95 -13.97 -40.62
N ALA A 18 -6.72 -13.70 -40.22
CA ALA A 18 -6.28 -13.83 -38.83
C ALA A 18 -7.15 -12.86 -38.00
N LEU A 19 -8.09 -13.38 -37.24
CA LEU A 19 -8.75 -12.62 -36.18
C LEU A 19 -7.61 -12.18 -35.21
N ALA A 20 -7.23 -10.92 -35.30
CA ALA A 20 -6.40 -10.30 -34.26
C ALA A 20 -7.09 -10.54 -32.92
N PRO A 21 -6.38 -11.03 -31.90
CA PRO A 21 -6.99 -11.17 -30.58
C PRO A 21 -7.50 -9.80 -30.16
N ALA A 22 -8.80 -9.72 -29.87
CA ALA A 22 -9.41 -8.51 -29.33
C ALA A 22 -8.61 -8.14 -28.07
N GLN A 23 -7.97 -6.99 -28.10
CA GLN A 23 -7.32 -6.46 -26.91
C GLN A 23 -8.39 -6.35 -25.83
N PRO A 24 -8.13 -6.82 -24.59
CA PRO A 24 -9.08 -6.68 -23.50
C PRO A 24 -9.47 -5.21 -23.40
N ARG A 25 -10.73 -4.89 -23.59
CA ARG A 25 -11.23 -3.53 -23.38
C ARG A 25 -11.17 -3.26 -21.89
N ASP A 26 -10.18 -2.50 -21.45
CA ASP A 26 -10.15 -1.89 -20.14
C ASP A 26 -11.15 -0.71 -20.15
N ASP A 27 -12.44 -1.02 -20.05
CA ASP A 27 -13.47 0.01 -19.93
C ASP A 27 -13.55 0.46 -18.47
N VAL A 28 -12.96 1.61 -18.18
CA VAL A 28 -12.99 2.24 -16.86
C VAL A 28 -13.98 3.39 -16.90
N ARG A 29 -15.11 3.23 -16.22
CA ARG A 29 -16.11 4.27 -16.02
C ARG A 29 -15.94 4.93 -14.67
N ARG A 30 -16.02 6.26 -14.68
CA ARG A 30 -15.94 7.10 -13.49
C ARG A 30 -17.21 7.92 -13.36
N MET A 31 -17.76 7.99 -12.16
CA MET A 31 -18.93 8.78 -11.83
C MET A 31 -18.75 9.40 -10.45
N ARG A 32 -19.23 10.62 -10.28
CA ARG A 32 -19.36 11.23 -8.96
C ARG A 32 -20.85 11.41 -8.66
N LEU A 33 -21.29 10.83 -7.56
CA LEU A 33 -22.69 10.98 -7.11
C LEU A 33 -22.96 12.41 -6.64
N PRO A 34 -24.22 12.87 -6.67
CA PRO A 34 -24.58 14.21 -6.19
C PRO A 34 -24.18 14.48 -4.74
N ASN A 35 -24.08 13.43 -3.91
CA ASN A 35 -23.66 13.54 -2.50
C ASN A 35 -22.13 13.57 -2.32
N GLY A 36 -21.36 13.49 -3.40
CA GLY A 36 -19.91 13.60 -3.39
C GLY A 36 -19.14 12.29 -3.45
N LEU A 37 -19.78 11.11 -3.37
CA LEU A 37 -19.11 9.80 -3.50
C LEU A 37 -18.48 9.65 -4.90
N SER A 38 -17.19 9.35 -4.96
CA SER A 38 -16.51 8.92 -6.19
C SER A 38 -16.74 7.42 -6.43
N VAL A 39 -17.15 7.06 -7.65
CA VAL A 39 -17.39 5.68 -8.06
C VAL A 39 -16.56 5.37 -9.29
N ILE A 40 -15.82 4.27 -9.27
CA ILE A 40 -14.96 3.83 -10.38
C ILE A 40 -15.27 2.36 -10.66
N VAL A 41 -15.67 2.05 -11.88
CA VAL A 41 -15.95 0.66 -12.29
C VAL A 41 -15.07 0.30 -13.47
N ARG A 42 -14.34 -0.81 -13.34
CA ARG A 42 -13.50 -1.39 -14.38
C ARG A 42 -14.03 -2.76 -14.75
N GLN A 43 -14.54 -2.89 -15.96
CA GLN A 43 -14.91 -4.19 -16.50
C GLN A 43 -13.66 -4.95 -16.95
N SER A 44 -13.61 -6.25 -16.66
CA SER A 44 -12.54 -7.14 -17.08
C SER A 44 -13.06 -8.58 -17.18
N ASP A 45 -12.88 -9.20 -18.34
CA ASP A 45 -13.30 -10.56 -18.62
C ASP A 45 -12.18 -11.61 -18.42
N VAL A 46 -11.06 -11.23 -17.81
CA VAL A 46 -9.88 -12.09 -17.63
C VAL A 46 -10.18 -13.28 -16.69
N ALA A 47 -11.02 -13.07 -15.69
CA ALA A 47 -11.41 -14.10 -14.73
C ALA A 47 -12.82 -13.84 -14.20
N PRO A 48 -13.60 -14.90 -13.85
CA PRO A 48 -14.97 -14.77 -13.34
C PRO A 48 -14.99 -14.33 -11.87
N VAL A 49 -14.28 -13.23 -11.55
CA VAL A 49 -14.18 -12.65 -10.21
C VAL A 49 -14.53 -11.18 -10.24
N VAL A 50 -15.02 -10.70 -9.11
CA VAL A 50 -15.25 -9.28 -8.83
C VAL A 50 -14.57 -8.91 -7.53
N ALA A 51 -14.04 -7.72 -7.49
CA ALA A 51 -13.49 -7.11 -6.28
C ALA A 51 -14.03 -5.70 -6.08
N VAL A 52 -14.26 -5.35 -4.82
CA VAL A 52 -14.71 -4.04 -4.36
C VAL A 52 -13.66 -3.51 -3.39
N SER A 53 -13.23 -2.28 -3.60
CA SER A 53 -12.39 -1.52 -2.67
C SER A 53 -13.11 -0.20 -2.38
N LEU A 54 -13.56 -0.03 -1.15
CA LEU A 54 -14.11 1.23 -0.66
C LEU A 54 -13.05 1.86 0.23
N LEU A 55 -12.43 2.93 -0.28
CA LEU A 55 -11.48 3.73 0.48
C LEU A 55 -12.17 4.95 1.12
N ILE A 56 -11.81 5.23 2.34
CA ILE A 56 -12.28 6.38 3.11
C ILE A 56 -11.06 7.22 3.47
N ARG A 57 -11.09 8.54 3.26
CA ARG A 57 -10.06 9.48 3.73
C ARG A 57 -10.14 9.59 5.25
N MET A 58 -9.65 8.57 5.93
CA MET A 58 -9.62 8.36 7.37
C MET A 58 -8.41 7.48 7.69
N GLY A 59 -7.52 7.91 8.55
CA GLY A 59 -6.29 7.17 8.87
C GLY A 59 -5.46 7.89 9.91
N THR A 60 -4.22 7.43 10.09
CA THR A 60 -3.28 7.99 11.07
C THR A 60 -3.05 9.49 10.86
N ARG A 61 -3.08 9.97 9.62
CA ARG A 61 -2.92 11.39 9.27
C ARG A 61 -3.86 12.33 10.05
N TRP A 62 -5.05 11.86 10.40
CA TRP A 62 -6.05 12.62 11.14
C TRP A 62 -6.13 12.20 12.61
N GLU A 63 -5.04 11.68 13.16
CA GLU A 63 -4.96 11.26 14.55
C GLU A 63 -3.97 12.12 15.34
N THR A 64 -4.22 12.21 16.63
CA THR A 64 -3.30 12.79 17.62
C THR A 64 -2.66 11.67 18.44
N PRO A 65 -1.68 11.92 19.29
CA PRO A 65 -1.15 10.90 20.19
C PRO A 65 -2.21 10.20 21.05
N GLU A 66 -3.27 10.93 21.42
CA GLU A 66 -4.38 10.43 22.24
C GLU A 66 -5.34 9.54 21.44
N THR A 67 -5.49 9.80 20.14
CA THR A 67 -6.38 9.06 19.23
C THR A 67 -5.64 8.13 18.27
N ALA A 68 -4.32 7.96 18.47
CA ALA A 68 -3.50 7.11 17.63
C ALA A 68 -4.02 5.68 17.57
N GLY A 69 -4.30 5.19 16.36
CA GLY A 69 -4.86 3.87 16.09
C GLY A 69 -6.38 3.81 16.08
N LEU A 70 -7.10 4.91 16.36
CA LEU A 70 -8.57 4.90 16.43
C LEU A 70 -9.21 4.57 15.08
N SER A 71 -8.62 5.02 13.96
CA SER A 71 -9.11 4.67 12.62
C SER A 71 -9.07 3.16 12.36
N ASN A 72 -7.96 2.52 12.68
CA ASN A 72 -7.84 1.06 12.56
C ASN A 72 -8.73 0.34 13.57
N PHE A 73 -8.88 0.87 14.78
CA PHE A 73 -9.73 0.31 15.81
C PHE A 73 -11.20 0.27 15.40
N VAL A 74 -11.71 1.37 14.80
CA VAL A 74 -13.08 1.42 14.24
C VAL A 74 -13.31 0.26 13.26
N HIS A 75 -12.34 -0.01 12.36
CA HIS A 75 -12.45 -1.06 11.36
C HIS A 75 -12.36 -2.46 11.98
N ALA A 76 -11.58 -2.64 13.03
CA ALA A 76 -11.51 -3.89 13.77
C ALA A 76 -12.84 -4.23 14.46
N VAL A 77 -13.52 -3.22 15.02
CA VAL A 77 -14.86 -3.37 15.62
C VAL A 77 -15.95 -3.52 14.55
N MET A 78 -15.84 -2.78 13.44
CA MET A 78 -16.83 -2.77 12.36
C MET A 78 -17.12 -4.17 11.81
N VAL A 79 -16.10 -4.98 11.58
CA VAL A 79 -16.24 -6.33 11.02
C VAL A 79 -16.88 -7.36 11.98
N LYS A 80 -17.18 -6.94 13.23
CA LYS A 80 -17.83 -7.80 14.23
C LYS A 80 -19.34 -7.87 14.10
N GLY A 81 -19.92 -7.11 13.17
CA GLY A 81 -21.32 -7.22 12.83
C GLY A 81 -21.93 -5.93 12.30
N THR A 82 -23.07 -6.07 11.71
CA THR A 82 -23.91 -4.99 11.17
C THR A 82 -25.21 -4.90 11.96
N ALA A 83 -26.06 -3.92 11.63
CA ALA A 83 -27.39 -3.83 12.19
C ALA A 83 -28.25 -5.07 11.88
N ARG A 84 -27.90 -5.83 10.83
CA ARG A 84 -28.69 -6.96 10.31
C ARG A 84 -28.06 -8.32 10.58
N ARG A 85 -26.75 -8.38 10.82
CA ARG A 85 -25.97 -9.62 10.93
C ARG A 85 -25.00 -9.56 12.10
N SER A 86 -24.85 -10.68 12.80
CA SER A 86 -23.70 -10.86 13.67
C SER A 86 -22.41 -10.99 12.84
N GLY A 87 -21.24 -10.91 13.50
CA GLY A 87 -19.95 -11.13 12.82
C GLY A 87 -19.85 -12.53 12.19
N SER A 88 -20.39 -13.56 12.86
CA SER A 88 -20.45 -14.92 12.30
C SER A 88 -21.37 -15.02 11.07
N ASP A 89 -22.57 -14.43 11.13
CA ASP A 89 -23.50 -14.45 10.00
C ASP A 89 -22.93 -13.67 8.79
N LEU A 90 -22.21 -12.56 9.05
CA LEU A 90 -21.52 -11.81 8.00
C LEU A 90 -20.40 -12.65 7.37
N ALA A 91 -19.61 -13.33 8.18
CA ALA A 91 -18.54 -14.20 7.71
C ALA A 91 -19.08 -15.40 6.90
N GLU A 92 -20.19 -16.01 7.36
CA GLU A 92 -20.87 -17.10 6.65
C GLU A 92 -21.47 -16.63 5.32
N ALA A 93 -22.12 -15.45 5.30
CA ALA A 93 -22.64 -14.86 4.08
C ALA A 93 -21.54 -14.62 3.04
N VAL A 94 -20.39 -14.10 3.46
CA VAL A 94 -19.22 -13.89 2.57
C VAL A 94 -18.64 -15.20 2.09
N ALA A 95 -18.50 -16.19 2.98
CA ALA A 95 -18.00 -17.53 2.63
C ALA A 95 -18.92 -18.23 1.62
N GLY A 96 -20.26 -18.07 1.73
CA GLY A 96 -21.23 -18.57 0.77
C GLY A 96 -21.07 -18.02 -0.65
N LEU A 97 -20.46 -16.84 -0.81
CA LEU A 97 -20.10 -16.27 -2.12
C LEU A 97 -18.75 -16.79 -2.66
N GLY A 98 -18.07 -17.69 -1.92
CA GLY A 98 -16.67 -18.05 -2.17
C GLY A 98 -15.74 -16.84 -2.04
N GLY A 99 -16.10 -15.89 -1.19
CA GLY A 99 -15.52 -14.57 -1.14
C GLY A 99 -14.68 -14.28 0.10
N LYS A 100 -14.22 -13.03 0.17
CA LYS A 100 -13.51 -12.42 1.30
C LYS A 100 -14.05 -11.02 1.55
N LEU A 101 -14.07 -10.61 2.81
CA LEU A 101 -14.39 -9.25 3.22
C LEU A 101 -13.52 -8.90 4.43
N SER A 102 -12.89 -7.74 4.39
CA SER A 102 -12.03 -7.24 5.46
C SER A 102 -12.07 -5.72 5.53
N ALA A 103 -11.70 -5.18 6.68
CA ALA A 103 -11.54 -3.75 6.86
C ALA A 103 -10.25 -3.44 7.63
N SER A 104 -9.57 -2.34 7.28
CA SER A 104 -8.32 -1.88 7.91
C SER A 104 -8.18 -0.37 7.83
N GLY A 105 -7.39 0.20 8.75
CA GLY A 105 -6.96 1.59 8.71
C GLY A 105 -5.47 1.68 8.41
N GLU A 106 -5.11 2.61 7.51
CA GLU A 106 -3.74 2.89 7.06
C GLU A 106 -3.36 4.35 7.42
N ALA A 107 -2.27 4.84 6.85
CA ALA A 107 -1.81 6.21 7.11
C ALA A 107 -2.78 7.27 6.56
N ASP A 108 -3.14 7.21 5.28
CA ASP A 108 -3.90 8.24 4.56
C ASP A 108 -5.34 7.82 4.24
N TYR A 109 -5.67 6.57 4.44
CA TYR A 109 -7.00 6.02 4.17
C TYR A 109 -7.32 4.84 5.07
N SER A 110 -8.58 4.51 5.11
CA SER A 110 -9.07 3.22 5.59
C SER A 110 -9.76 2.50 4.44
N GLU A 111 -9.77 1.18 4.46
CA GLU A 111 -10.31 0.35 3.39
C GLU A 111 -11.31 -0.68 3.91
N ILE A 112 -12.44 -0.81 3.20
CA ILE A 112 -13.23 -2.04 3.19
C ILE A 112 -12.95 -2.71 1.86
N ARG A 113 -12.36 -3.91 1.92
CA ARG A 113 -12.01 -4.73 0.76
C ARG A 113 -12.87 -5.97 0.72
N ALA A 114 -13.46 -6.23 -0.45
CA ALA A 114 -14.25 -7.45 -0.67
C ALA A 114 -13.96 -8.06 -2.03
N SER A 115 -14.04 -9.38 -2.14
CA SER A 115 -13.94 -10.10 -3.42
C SER A 115 -14.79 -11.37 -3.39
N ALA A 116 -15.32 -11.77 -4.56
CA ALA A 116 -16.09 -12.99 -4.73
C ALA A 116 -16.11 -13.42 -6.21
N LEU A 117 -16.82 -14.51 -6.52
CA LEU A 117 -17.15 -14.87 -7.89
C LEU A 117 -18.06 -13.80 -8.50
N SER A 118 -17.84 -13.46 -9.77
CA SER A 118 -18.55 -12.36 -10.46
C SER A 118 -20.06 -12.50 -10.50
N ARG A 119 -20.59 -13.73 -10.56
CA ARG A 119 -22.04 -13.97 -10.49
C ARG A 119 -22.70 -13.43 -9.21
N PHE A 120 -21.93 -13.21 -8.16
CA PHE A 120 -22.38 -12.70 -6.86
C PHE A 120 -22.02 -11.21 -6.64
N TRP A 121 -21.71 -10.48 -7.69
CA TRP A 121 -21.26 -9.09 -7.56
C TRP A 121 -22.27 -8.21 -6.81
N ARG A 122 -23.56 -8.47 -6.98
CA ARG A 122 -24.64 -7.67 -6.38
C ARG A 122 -24.75 -7.92 -4.88
N GLU A 123 -24.64 -9.17 -4.47
CA GLU A 123 -24.59 -9.60 -3.07
C GLU A 123 -23.33 -9.09 -2.38
N LEU A 124 -22.16 -9.20 -3.03
CA LEU A 124 -20.90 -8.69 -2.51
C LEU A 124 -20.94 -7.18 -2.27
N LEU A 125 -21.42 -6.43 -3.26
CA LEU A 125 -21.60 -4.96 -3.13
C LEU A 125 -22.61 -4.65 -2.03
N GLY A 126 -23.64 -5.48 -1.87
CA GLY A 126 -24.63 -5.40 -0.79
C GLY A 126 -24.00 -5.54 0.59
N LEU A 127 -23.19 -6.58 0.80
CA LEU A 127 -22.50 -6.81 2.07
C LEU A 127 -21.48 -5.71 2.37
N THR A 128 -20.77 -5.23 1.33
CA THR A 128 -19.84 -4.11 1.47
C THR A 128 -20.56 -2.82 1.90
N ALA A 129 -21.69 -2.52 1.28
CA ALA A 129 -22.50 -1.35 1.63
C ALA A 129 -23.10 -1.48 3.04
N GLU A 130 -23.62 -2.65 3.39
CA GLU A 130 -24.17 -2.93 4.72
C GLU A 130 -23.11 -2.73 5.81
N LEU A 131 -21.89 -3.28 5.60
CA LEU A 131 -20.79 -3.09 6.54
C LEU A 131 -20.38 -1.62 6.66
N ALA A 132 -20.31 -0.90 5.53
CA ALA A 132 -19.91 0.50 5.50
C ALA A 132 -20.94 1.46 6.13
N LEU A 133 -22.22 1.19 5.95
CA LEU A 133 -23.30 2.14 6.27
C LEU A 133 -24.05 1.79 7.54
N GLU A 134 -24.09 0.52 7.92
CA GLU A 134 -24.88 0.02 9.04
C GLU A 134 -24.03 -0.88 9.98
N PRO A 135 -22.76 -0.50 10.32
CA PRO A 135 -21.99 -1.31 11.28
C PRO A 135 -22.65 -1.23 12.67
N LYS A 136 -22.69 -2.35 13.39
CA LYS A 136 -23.29 -2.40 14.73
C LYS A 136 -22.49 -1.65 15.75
N LEU A 137 -21.16 -1.70 15.66
CA LEU A 137 -20.19 -1.07 16.59
C LEU A 137 -20.55 -1.34 18.06
N ALA A 138 -20.91 -2.58 18.40
CA ALA A 138 -21.44 -2.95 19.70
C ALA A 138 -20.43 -2.68 20.84
N PRO A 139 -20.85 -2.13 22.01
CA PRO A 139 -19.96 -1.83 23.13
C PRO A 139 -19.14 -3.02 23.60
N GLU A 140 -19.75 -4.21 23.64
CA GLU A 140 -19.09 -5.46 24.02
C GLU A 140 -17.99 -5.89 23.05
N GLU A 141 -18.11 -5.54 21.76
CA GLU A 141 -17.07 -5.79 20.76
C GLU A 141 -15.94 -4.75 20.84
N VAL A 142 -16.25 -3.52 21.25
CA VAL A 142 -15.22 -2.50 21.53
C VAL A 142 -14.29 -2.96 22.63
N ASP A 143 -14.81 -3.50 23.73
CA ASP A 143 -14.00 -3.98 24.84
C ASP A 143 -13.15 -5.20 24.43
N ARG A 144 -13.73 -6.18 23.73
CA ARG A 144 -13.01 -7.37 23.23
C ARG A 144 -11.89 -7.01 22.27
N GLU A 145 -12.17 -6.12 21.32
CA GLU A 145 -11.17 -5.70 20.34
C GLU A 145 -10.05 -4.87 20.98
N ARG A 146 -10.34 -4.08 22.00
CA ARG A 146 -9.30 -3.37 22.78
C ARG A 146 -8.31 -4.37 23.38
N ASP A 147 -8.79 -5.40 24.06
CA ASP A 147 -7.93 -6.41 24.68
C ASP A 147 -7.13 -7.20 23.64
N PHE A 148 -7.77 -7.53 22.51
CA PHE A 148 -7.10 -8.19 21.40
C PHE A 148 -6.00 -7.33 20.79
N LEU A 149 -6.25 -6.05 20.54
CA LEU A 149 -5.27 -5.13 19.97
C LEU A 149 -4.15 -4.78 20.96
N LEU A 150 -4.41 -4.68 22.26
CA LEU A 150 -3.38 -4.55 23.27
C LEU A 150 -2.43 -5.75 23.26
N SER A 151 -2.97 -6.96 23.15
CA SER A 151 -2.17 -8.19 23.00
C SER A 151 -1.38 -8.20 21.69
N ARG A 152 -1.95 -7.69 20.60
CA ARG A 152 -1.27 -7.55 19.30
C ARG A 152 -0.14 -6.53 19.35
N LEU A 153 -0.33 -5.40 20.04
CA LEU A 153 0.73 -4.41 20.27
C LEU A 153 1.88 -4.99 21.08
N GLN A 154 1.59 -5.79 22.12
CA GLN A 154 2.63 -6.43 22.90
C GLN A 154 3.45 -7.38 22.00
N ARG A 155 2.83 -8.26 21.24
CA ARG A 155 3.53 -9.14 20.28
C ARG A 155 4.37 -8.36 19.26
N ARG A 156 3.88 -7.18 18.81
CA ARG A 156 4.62 -6.31 17.91
C ARG A 156 5.87 -5.73 18.55
N ARG A 157 5.81 -5.32 19.82
CA ARG A 157 6.95 -4.83 20.60
C ARG A 157 7.99 -5.92 20.86
N ASP A 158 7.54 -7.16 21.07
CA ASP A 158 8.43 -8.31 21.29
C ASP A 158 9.13 -8.74 19.98
N ASN A 159 8.55 -8.42 18.82
CA ASN A 159 9.14 -8.69 17.53
C ASN A 159 10.17 -7.60 17.16
N ALA A 160 11.46 -7.92 17.26
CA ALA A 160 12.56 -6.98 17.06
C ALA A 160 12.51 -6.21 15.71
N PRO A 161 12.27 -6.84 14.55
CA PRO A 161 12.07 -6.11 13.29
C PRO A 161 10.93 -5.10 13.35
N SER A 162 9.76 -5.49 13.82
CA SER A 162 8.59 -4.61 13.90
C SER A 162 8.84 -3.41 14.82
N ARG A 163 9.44 -3.66 15.97
CA ARG A 163 9.83 -2.61 16.92
C ARG A 163 10.87 -1.66 16.33
N ALA A 164 11.85 -2.20 15.60
CA ALA A 164 12.86 -1.37 14.95
C ALA A 164 12.24 -0.39 13.95
N PHE A 165 11.27 -0.83 13.14
CA PHE A 165 10.55 0.07 12.24
C PHE A 165 9.71 1.10 13.00
N ASP A 166 8.98 0.72 14.06
CA ASP A 166 8.19 1.66 14.86
C ASP A 166 9.07 2.76 15.48
N GLU A 167 10.19 2.39 16.08
CA GLU A 167 11.15 3.33 16.66
C GLU A 167 11.83 4.20 15.59
N PHE A 168 12.11 3.65 14.41
CA PHE A 168 12.68 4.39 13.30
C PHE A 168 11.71 5.46 12.78
N TYR A 169 10.44 5.11 12.60
CA TYR A 169 9.41 6.08 12.20
C TYR A 169 9.20 7.15 13.27
N ALA A 170 9.20 6.79 14.55
CA ALA A 170 9.12 7.75 15.64
C ALA A 170 10.31 8.74 15.63
N LEU A 171 11.51 8.25 15.31
CA LEU A 171 12.70 9.10 15.15
C LEU A 171 12.59 10.03 13.93
N LEU A 172 12.09 9.57 12.80
CA LEU A 172 11.97 10.36 11.57
C LEU A 172 10.87 11.42 11.66
N TYR A 173 9.71 11.01 12.13
CA TYR A 173 8.52 11.84 12.06
C TYR A 173 8.31 12.72 13.31
N GLY A 174 8.89 12.35 14.47
CA GLY A 174 8.80 13.14 15.70
C GLY A 174 7.35 13.33 16.17
N ARG A 175 6.80 14.55 16.00
CA ARG A 175 5.41 14.85 16.39
C ARG A 175 4.40 14.69 15.25
N HIS A 176 4.85 14.35 14.07
CA HIS A 176 3.98 14.10 12.93
C HIS A 176 3.12 12.86 13.19
N PRO A 177 1.85 12.80 12.77
CA PRO A 177 0.98 11.64 13.00
C PRO A 177 1.57 10.30 12.53
N TYR A 178 2.35 10.29 11.45
CA TYR A 178 3.00 9.08 10.94
C TYR A 178 4.13 8.52 11.83
N ALA A 179 4.46 9.21 12.92
CA ALA A 179 5.40 8.69 13.92
C ALA A 179 4.86 7.45 14.65
N ILE A 180 3.54 7.26 14.65
CA ILE A 180 2.87 6.18 15.37
C ILE A 180 2.24 5.22 14.36
N SER A 181 2.44 3.92 14.58
CA SER A 181 1.79 2.87 13.79
C SER A 181 0.27 3.02 13.79
N ALA A 182 -0.38 2.63 12.69
CA ALA A 182 -1.84 2.57 12.60
C ALA A 182 -2.51 1.66 13.66
N LEU A 183 -1.73 0.82 14.35
CA LEU A 183 -2.20 0.07 15.52
C LEU A 183 -2.36 0.93 16.78
N GLY A 184 -1.81 2.14 16.79
CA GLY A 184 -1.82 3.03 17.92
C GLY A 184 -0.79 2.67 19.00
N THR A 185 -1.06 3.10 20.23
CA THR A 185 -0.25 2.82 21.42
C THR A 185 -1.11 2.16 22.50
N SER A 186 -0.49 1.53 23.49
CA SER A 186 -1.23 1.00 24.65
C SER A 186 -1.97 2.11 25.41
N ALA A 187 -1.38 3.31 25.49
CA ALA A 187 -2.01 4.46 26.15
C ALA A 187 -3.21 5.00 25.39
N SER A 188 -3.17 5.06 24.04
CA SER A 188 -4.31 5.50 23.25
C SER A 188 -5.42 4.45 23.23
N LEU A 189 -5.09 3.17 23.02
CA LEU A 189 -6.08 2.07 23.00
C LEU A 189 -6.85 1.97 24.31
N ALA A 190 -6.18 2.15 25.47
CA ALA A 190 -6.83 2.12 26.77
C ALA A 190 -7.92 3.19 26.98
N ARG A 191 -7.92 4.24 26.13
CA ARG A 191 -8.92 5.34 26.18
C ARG A 191 -10.10 5.14 25.24
N PHE A 192 -10.01 4.19 24.30
CA PHE A 192 -11.06 4.01 23.30
C PHE A 192 -12.27 3.31 23.90
N ASP A 193 -13.34 4.05 24.04
CA ASP A 193 -14.64 3.56 24.42
C ASP A 193 -15.60 3.52 23.22
N HIS A 194 -16.82 3.06 23.45
CA HIS A 194 -17.86 3.01 22.42
C HIS A 194 -18.17 4.40 21.82
N ALA A 195 -18.18 5.45 22.66
CA ALA A 195 -18.46 6.80 22.19
C ALA A 195 -17.40 7.31 21.21
N ALA A 196 -16.11 7.10 21.51
CA ALA A 196 -14.99 7.46 20.62
C ALA A 196 -15.06 6.73 19.28
N VAL A 197 -15.40 5.44 19.29
CA VAL A 197 -15.56 4.63 18.07
C VAL A 197 -16.69 5.15 17.19
N VAL A 198 -17.86 5.40 17.79
CA VAL A 198 -19.05 5.90 17.06
C VAL A 198 -18.82 7.33 16.55
N GLU A 199 -18.21 8.20 17.33
CA GLU A 199 -17.88 9.56 16.92
C GLU A 199 -16.91 9.55 15.73
N ARG A 200 -15.81 8.76 15.81
CA ARG A 200 -14.85 8.62 14.71
C ARG A 200 -15.50 8.09 13.43
N TYR A 201 -16.32 7.07 13.54
CA TYR A 201 -17.07 6.54 12.41
C TYR A 201 -17.94 7.61 11.77
N ARG A 202 -18.80 8.30 12.54
CA ARG A 202 -19.72 9.35 12.05
C ARG A 202 -18.99 10.53 11.41
N ALA A 203 -17.84 10.92 11.96
CA ALA A 203 -17.06 12.03 11.45
C ALA A 203 -16.45 11.74 10.06
N PHE A 204 -16.09 10.49 9.76
CA PHE A 204 -15.34 10.15 8.57
C PHE A 204 -16.11 9.33 7.52
N TYR A 205 -17.12 8.55 7.90
CA TYR A 205 -17.93 7.75 6.98
C TYR A 205 -18.99 8.61 6.29
N ARG A 206 -18.49 9.48 5.40
CA ARG A 206 -19.30 10.41 4.63
C ARG A 206 -18.96 10.29 3.14
N PRO A 207 -19.97 10.46 2.24
CA PRO A 207 -19.79 10.23 0.80
C PRO A 207 -18.65 11.03 0.16
N ASP A 208 -18.46 12.29 0.57
CA ASP A 208 -17.42 13.18 0.05
C ASP A 208 -15.99 12.75 0.45
N ARG A 209 -15.88 11.84 1.41
CA ARG A 209 -14.59 11.22 1.83
C ARG A 209 -14.37 9.82 1.29
N MET A 210 -15.34 9.28 0.55
CA MET A 210 -15.34 7.90 0.09
C MET A 210 -15.04 7.81 -1.40
N VAL A 211 -14.28 6.80 -1.77
CA VAL A 211 -14.04 6.36 -3.15
C VAL A 211 -14.34 4.87 -3.23
N LEU A 212 -15.35 4.52 -4.01
CA LEU A 212 -15.72 3.13 -4.27
C LEU A 212 -15.19 2.69 -5.63
N ALA A 213 -14.34 1.69 -5.66
CA ALA A 213 -13.89 1.07 -6.90
C ALA A 213 -14.36 -0.38 -6.99
N VAL A 214 -14.85 -0.77 -8.16
CA VAL A 214 -15.22 -2.14 -8.50
C VAL A 214 -14.41 -2.58 -9.72
N SER A 215 -13.79 -3.75 -9.66
CA SER A 215 -13.05 -4.32 -10.79
C SER A 215 -13.36 -5.79 -10.96
N GLY A 216 -13.61 -6.23 -12.19
CA GLY A 216 -13.88 -7.63 -12.51
C GLY A 216 -14.88 -7.82 -13.63
N GLN A 217 -15.39 -9.06 -13.77
CA GLN A 217 -16.38 -9.40 -14.77
C GLN A 217 -17.76 -8.97 -14.28
N VAL A 218 -18.14 -7.72 -14.54
CA VAL A 218 -19.38 -7.11 -14.07
C VAL A 218 -20.02 -6.22 -15.15
N PRO A 219 -21.34 -6.09 -15.20
CA PRO A 219 -22.02 -5.13 -16.07
C PRO A 219 -21.90 -3.72 -15.46
N VAL A 220 -21.16 -2.84 -16.13
CA VAL A 220 -20.78 -1.53 -15.59
C VAL A 220 -21.99 -0.68 -15.19
N ASP A 221 -22.97 -0.56 -16.09
CA ASP A 221 -24.13 0.30 -15.85
C ASP A 221 -25.01 -0.23 -14.69
N ASP A 222 -25.15 -1.54 -14.56
CA ASP A 222 -25.87 -2.15 -13.44
C ASP A 222 -25.15 -1.90 -12.10
N VAL A 223 -23.81 -2.00 -12.10
CA VAL A 223 -23.01 -1.69 -10.89
C VAL A 223 -23.19 -0.23 -10.48
N LEU A 224 -23.12 0.71 -11.45
CA LEU A 224 -23.32 2.13 -11.19
C LEU A 224 -24.73 2.41 -10.64
N ALA A 225 -25.76 1.77 -11.21
CA ALA A 225 -27.14 1.89 -10.73
C ALA A 225 -27.30 1.31 -9.31
N GLU A 226 -26.66 0.17 -9.01
CA GLU A 226 -26.71 -0.45 -7.69
C GLU A 226 -25.98 0.41 -6.63
N VAL A 227 -24.83 1.01 -6.97
CA VAL A 227 -24.12 1.94 -6.09
C VAL A 227 -24.98 3.18 -5.83
N GLN A 228 -25.59 3.77 -6.88
CA GLN A 228 -26.51 4.89 -6.71
C GLN A 228 -27.69 4.55 -5.79
N ARG A 229 -28.25 3.35 -5.92
CA ARG A 229 -29.36 2.89 -5.06
C ARG A 229 -28.96 2.74 -3.60
N ARG A 230 -27.74 2.25 -3.31
CA ARG A 230 -27.27 1.98 -1.93
C ARG A 230 -26.70 3.20 -1.23
N PHE A 231 -25.93 4.01 -1.95
CA PHE A 231 -25.17 5.12 -1.39
C PHE A 231 -25.77 6.50 -1.73
N GLY A 232 -26.65 6.58 -2.72
CA GLY A 232 -27.15 7.86 -3.23
C GLY A 232 -28.00 8.66 -2.25
N ALA A 233 -28.69 7.99 -1.31
CA ALA A 233 -29.51 8.64 -0.29
C ALA A 233 -28.72 9.19 0.90
N LEU A 234 -27.42 8.91 0.99
CA LEU A 234 -26.59 9.47 2.06
C LEU A 234 -26.52 11.00 1.93
N PRO A 235 -26.62 11.72 3.03
CA PRO A 235 -26.51 13.18 3.01
C PRO A 235 -25.13 13.60 2.51
N PRO A 236 -25.05 14.71 1.75
CA PRO A 236 -23.75 15.23 1.34
C PRO A 236 -22.91 15.61 2.55
N GLY A 237 -21.62 15.31 2.50
CA GLY A 237 -20.70 15.66 3.56
C GLY A 237 -20.16 17.08 3.42
N SER A 238 -19.60 17.62 4.51
CA SER A 238 -18.78 18.82 4.49
C SER A 238 -17.37 18.46 4.90
N SER A 239 -16.44 18.45 3.95
CA SER A 239 -15.04 17.99 4.18
C SER A 239 -14.16 19.05 4.85
N ALA A 240 -14.54 20.31 4.79
CA ALA A 240 -13.67 21.43 5.13
C ALA A 240 -13.11 21.42 6.58
N ALA A 241 -13.81 20.82 7.51
CA ALA A 241 -13.40 20.80 8.93
C ALA A 241 -12.38 19.69 9.28
N LEU A 242 -12.16 18.72 8.39
CA LEU A 242 -11.32 17.55 8.70
C LEU A 242 -9.95 17.54 7.96
N ASP A 243 -9.74 18.49 7.06
CA ASP A 243 -8.48 18.58 6.31
C ASP A 243 -7.54 19.67 6.91
N ALA A 244 -7.37 19.61 8.24
CA ALA A 244 -6.40 20.48 8.91
C ALA A 244 -4.97 20.20 8.38
N PRO A 245 -4.13 21.22 8.21
CA PRO A 245 -2.74 21.03 7.81
C PRO A 245 -2.01 20.12 8.79
N VAL A 246 -1.34 19.10 8.28
CA VAL A 246 -0.46 18.26 9.08
C VAL A 246 0.88 18.99 9.25
N PRO A 247 1.40 19.12 10.47
CA PRO A 247 2.69 19.78 10.67
C PRO A 247 3.79 19.00 9.94
N PRO A 248 4.71 19.70 9.23
CA PRO A 248 5.81 19.04 8.55
C PRO A 248 6.71 18.31 9.56
N PRO A 249 7.20 17.12 9.23
CA PRO A 249 8.15 16.43 10.10
C PRO A 249 9.48 17.17 10.16
N VAL A 250 10.05 17.27 11.35
CA VAL A 250 11.38 17.88 11.56
C VAL A 250 12.43 16.77 11.61
N VAL A 251 13.29 16.72 10.60
CA VAL A 251 14.37 15.73 10.51
C VAL A 251 15.64 16.30 11.12
N VAL A 252 16.17 15.59 12.11
CA VAL A 252 17.52 15.83 12.64
C VAL A 252 18.31 14.52 12.46
N ALA A 253 19.45 14.60 11.77
CA ALA A 253 20.35 13.46 11.65
C ALA A 253 20.75 12.98 13.05
N ARG A 254 20.49 11.70 13.33
CA ARG A 254 20.80 11.12 14.62
C ARG A 254 21.02 9.60 14.52
N ARG A 255 21.82 9.11 15.42
CA ARG A 255 22.00 7.67 15.64
C ARG A 255 21.38 7.29 16.98
N SER A 256 20.51 6.30 16.96
CA SER A 256 19.87 5.73 18.16
C SER A 256 20.22 4.26 18.28
N VAL A 257 20.49 3.80 19.50
CA VAL A 257 20.75 2.40 19.81
C VAL A 257 19.75 1.97 20.89
N ILE A 258 19.04 0.89 20.63
CA ILE A 258 18.03 0.32 21.53
C ILE A 258 18.45 -1.10 21.88
N GLU A 259 18.66 -1.35 23.16
CA GLU A 259 18.93 -2.69 23.66
C GLU A 259 17.62 -3.48 23.76
N GLN A 260 17.59 -4.64 23.12
CA GLN A 260 16.51 -5.62 23.21
C GLN A 260 17.07 -7.02 23.10
N ALA A 261 16.64 -7.91 23.98
CA ALA A 261 16.96 -9.33 23.86
C ALA A 261 16.38 -9.89 22.56
N ALA A 262 17.24 -10.26 21.64
CA ALA A 262 16.90 -10.79 20.32
C ALA A 262 18.07 -11.65 19.79
N GLN A 263 17.79 -12.51 18.81
CA GLN A 263 18.84 -13.29 18.16
C GLN A 263 19.61 -12.50 17.09
N GLN A 264 19.03 -11.42 16.60
CA GLN A 264 19.59 -10.58 15.54
C GLN A 264 19.57 -9.11 15.94
N THR A 265 20.52 -8.37 15.42
CA THR A 265 20.52 -6.90 15.45
C THR A 265 19.88 -6.37 14.18
N GLN A 266 18.93 -5.45 14.33
CA GLN A 266 18.23 -4.75 13.27
C GLN A 266 18.89 -3.38 13.05
N ILE A 267 19.28 -3.08 11.83
CA ILE A 267 19.90 -1.80 11.47
C ILE A 267 19.05 -1.13 10.39
N LEU A 268 18.57 0.07 10.67
CA LEU A 268 17.82 0.91 9.74
C LEU A 268 18.57 2.22 9.51
N VAL A 269 18.76 2.56 8.25
CA VAL A 269 19.40 3.82 7.84
C VAL A 269 18.52 4.47 6.78
N GLY A 270 18.12 5.72 6.96
CA GLY A 270 17.26 6.35 5.97
C GLY A 270 16.83 7.76 6.34
N GLY A 271 15.86 8.27 5.60
CA GLY A 271 15.36 9.62 5.76
C GLY A 271 13.96 9.80 5.22
N LEU A 272 13.42 10.99 5.40
CA LEU A 272 12.19 11.37 4.72
C LEU A 272 12.42 11.41 3.22
N ALA A 273 11.41 10.99 2.49
CA ALA A 273 11.42 10.86 1.04
C ALA A 273 10.18 11.57 0.46
N PRO A 274 10.16 11.88 -0.86
CA PRO A 274 9.08 12.67 -1.42
C PRO A 274 7.73 11.96 -1.33
N PRO A 275 6.61 12.71 -1.31
CA PRO A 275 5.27 12.13 -1.45
C PRO A 275 5.04 11.55 -2.85
N LEU A 276 3.91 10.87 -3.01
CA LEU A 276 3.56 10.15 -4.24
C LEU A 276 3.48 11.02 -5.50
N ASP A 277 3.03 12.28 -5.38
CA ASP A 277 2.84 13.24 -6.48
C ASP A 277 4.07 14.11 -6.78
N HIS A 278 5.17 13.92 -6.03
CA HIS A 278 6.38 14.71 -6.20
C HIS A 278 7.16 14.32 -7.47
N PRO A 279 7.81 15.28 -8.18
CA PRO A 279 8.62 14.98 -9.35
C PRO A 279 9.74 13.94 -9.13
N ASP A 280 10.33 13.92 -7.95
CA ASP A 280 11.41 13.00 -7.60
C ASP A 280 10.93 11.58 -7.23
N HIS A 281 9.61 11.35 -7.16
CA HIS A 281 9.07 10.03 -6.78
C HIS A 281 9.67 8.89 -7.61
N ALA A 282 9.73 9.04 -8.94
CA ALA A 282 10.29 8.02 -9.82
C ALA A 282 11.79 7.80 -9.59
N ALA A 283 12.56 8.87 -9.38
CA ALA A 283 13.99 8.79 -9.11
C ALA A 283 14.28 8.05 -7.79
N VAL A 284 13.51 8.34 -6.72
CA VAL A 284 13.66 7.65 -5.43
C VAL A 284 13.19 6.19 -5.51
N LYS A 285 12.16 5.87 -6.30
CA LYS A 285 11.77 4.47 -6.57
C LYS A 285 12.89 3.70 -7.28
N VAL A 286 13.54 4.31 -8.27
CA VAL A 286 14.68 3.68 -8.95
C VAL A 286 15.88 3.56 -8.01
N LEU A 287 16.19 4.58 -7.21
CA LEU A 287 17.22 4.52 -6.16
C LEU A 287 16.97 3.37 -5.19
N SER A 288 15.75 3.24 -4.67
CA SER A 288 15.36 2.12 -3.81
C SER A 288 15.54 0.77 -4.50
N SER A 289 15.26 0.68 -5.81
CA SER A 289 15.45 -0.53 -6.60
C SER A 289 16.93 -0.86 -6.85
N VAL A 290 17.79 0.14 -7.10
CA VAL A 290 19.24 -0.03 -7.22
C VAL A 290 19.81 -0.59 -5.92
N LEU A 291 19.41 -0.03 -4.78
CA LEU A 291 19.91 -0.45 -3.47
C LEU A 291 19.35 -1.80 -3.03
N GLY A 292 18.03 -2.01 -3.11
CA GLY A 292 17.33 -3.15 -2.52
C GLY A 292 16.42 -3.93 -3.47
N GLY A 293 16.56 -3.78 -4.79
CA GLY A 293 15.72 -4.43 -5.82
C GLY A 293 15.93 -5.93 -5.95
N GLY A 294 15.58 -6.70 -4.94
CA GLY A 294 15.72 -8.17 -4.90
C GLY A 294 17.17 -8.62 -4.77
N MET A 295 17.47 -9.84 -5.25
CA MET A 295 18.81 -10.45 -5.12
C MET A 295 19.91 -9.77 -5.95
N ALA A 296 19.54 -8.92 -6.91
CA ALA A 296 20.47 -8.16 -7.72
C ALA A 296 20.71 -6.72 -7.21
N GLY A 297 20.03 -6.31 -6.12
CA GLY A 297 20.24 -5.03 -5.46
C GLY A 297 21.59 -4.96 -4.73
N ARG A 298 22.20 -3.77 -4.69
CA ARG A 298 23.53 -3.56 -4.08
C ARG A 298 23.64 -4.13 -2.68
N LEU A 299 22.64 -3.85 -1.83
CA LEU A 299 22.66 -4.30 -0.42
C LEU A 299 22.69 -5.82 -0.32
N PHE A 300 21.93 -6.53 -1.16
CA PHE A 300 21.97 -7.98 -1.17
C PHE A 300 23.34 -8.50 -1.62
N VAL A 301 23.82 -8.01 -2.78
CA VAL A 301 25.08 -8.48 -3.38
C VAL A 301 26.28 -8.14 -2.50
N GLU A 302 26.39 -6.90 -2.02
CA GLU A 302 27.59 -6.45 -1.30
C GLU A 302 27.61 -6.90 0.16
N LEU A 303 26.45 -6.87 0.86
CA LEU A 303 26.43 -7.12 2.31
C LEU A 303 26.11 -8.59 2.63
N ARG A 304 25.22 -9.20 1.85
CA ARG A 304 24.82 -10.59 2.10
C ARG A 304 25.67 -11.60 1.33
N ASP A 305 25.75 -11.45 0.00
CA ASP A 305 26.37 -12.46 -0.87
C ASP A 305 27.90 -12.44 -0.75
N LYS A 306 28.54 -11.27 -0.91
CA LYS A 306 30.00 -11.16 -0.89
C LYS A 306 30.62 -11.15 0.50
N ARG A 307 29.94 -10.55 1.51
CA ARG A 307 30.53 -10.32 2.84
C ARG A 307 29.90 -11.14 3.94
N ALA A 308 28.80 -11.85 3.67
CA ALA A 308 28.03 -12.64 4.64
C ALA A 308 27.65 -11.85 5.93
N LEU A 309 27.49 -10.51 5.82
CA LEU A 309 27.19 -9.62 6.94
C LEU A 309 25.71 -9.59 7.29
N ALA A 310 24.82 -10.08 6.43
CA ALA A 310 23.38 -9.96 6.63
C ALA A 310 22.63 -11.18 6.14
N TYR A 311 21.60 -11.56 6.90
CA TYR A 311 20.59 -12.51 6.42
C TYR A 311 19.54 -11.80 5.56
N THR A 312 19.11 -10.62 5.99
CA THR A 312 18.19 -9.74 5.24
C THR A 312 18.88 -8.43 4.96
N ALA A 313 18.85 -7.99 3.69
CA ALA A 313 19.37 -6.70 3.25
C ALA A 313 18.45 -6.17 2.14
N THR A 314 17.82 -5.01 2.36
CA THR A 314 16.87 -4.42 1.42
C THR A 314 16.78 -2.91 1.56
N ALA A 315 16.22 -2.24 0.57
CA ALA A 315 15.83 -0.83 0.64
C ALA A 315 14.35 -0.71 0.28
N LEU A 316 13.63 0.04 1.08
CA LEU A 316 12.20 0.28 0.94
C LEU A 316 11.96 1.76 0.75
N TYR A 317 11.04 2.11 -0.13
CA TYR A 317 10.51 3.45 -0.25
C TYR A 317 8.98 3.38 -0.25
N GLU A 318 8.39 3.94 0.79
CA GLU A 318 6.95 3.97 1.01
C GLU A 318 6.45 5.42 0.84
N PRO A 319 5.91 5.77 -0.34
CA PRO A 319 5.30 7.07 -0.56
C PRO A 319 3.91 7.09 0.07
N VAL A 320 3.61 8.18 0.73
CA VAL A 320 2.32 8.52 1.33
C VAL A 320 1.94 9.93 0.88
N LYS A 321 0.81 10.47 1.34
CA LYS A 321 0.34 11.81 0.98
C LYS A 321 1.27 12.93 1.44
N GLU A 322 1.82 12.79 2.65
CA GLU A 322 2.87 13.64 3.19
C GLU A 322 4.26 13.05 2.86
N PRO A 323 5.39 13.63 3.28
CA PRO A 323 6.68 13.02 3.06
C PRO A 323 6.72 11.57 3.53
N GLY A 324 7.08 10.67 2.61
CA GLY A 324 7.24 9.25 2.86
C GLY A 324 8.62 8.92 3.45
N VAL A 325 8.99 7.66 3.43
CA VAL A 325 10.26 7.16 3.99
C VAL A 325 11.04 6.36 2.96
N LEU A 326 12.32 6.70 2.80
CA LEU A 326 13.31 5.83 2.18
C LEU A 326 14.17 5.24 3.29
N VAL A 327 14.13 3.91 3.45
CA VAL A 327 14.88 3.18 4.48
C VAL A 327 15.65 2.02 3.89
N LEU A 328 16.90 1.90 4.29
CA LEU A 328 17.76 0.75 4.07
C LEU A 328 17.71 -0.09 5.35
N TYR A 329 17.35 -1.35 5.20
CA TYR A 329 17.15 -2.27 6.32
C TYR A 329 18.05 -3.47 6.22
N LEU A 330 18.66 -3.81 7.34
CA LEU A 330 19.58 -4.92 7.48
C LEU A 330 19.32 -5.70 8.78
N GLY A 331 19.21 -7.03 8.68
CA GLY A 331 19.22 -7.95 9.80
C GLY A 331 20.54 -8.73 9.83
N THR A 332 21.28 -8.64 10.96
CA THR A 332 22.63 -9.21 11.12
C THR A 332 22.79 -9.91 12.48
N THR A 333 23.90 -10.60 12.70
CA THR A 333 24.23 -11.10 14.03
C THR A 333 24.77 -9.98 14.93
N PRO A 334 24.67 -10.09 16.27
CA PRO A 334 25.19 -9.08 17.18
C PRO A 334 26.70 -8.82 17.02
N GLU A 335 27.47 -9.87 16.72
CA GLU A 335 28.92 -9.81 16.58
C GLU A 335 29.36 -9.01 15.34
N THR A 336 28.57 -9.07 14.28
CA THR A 336 28.87 -8.38 13.00
C THR A 336 28.16 -7.03 12.85
N ALA A 337 27.35 -6.62 13.84
CA ALA A 337 26.50 -5.44 13.74
C ALA A 337 27.25 -4.15 13.42
N ALA A 338 28.38 -3.89 14.07
CA ALA A 338 29.19 -2.69 13.81
C ALA A 338 29.76 -2.68 12.37
N GLN A 339 30.27 -3.81 11.90
CA GLN A 339 30.79 -3.97 10.55
C GLN A 339 29.67 -3.85 9.50
N ALA A 340 28.50 -4.40 9.80
CA ALA A 340 27.32 -4.32 8.93
C ALA A 340 26.80 -2.89 8.81
N GLU A 341 26.74 -2.13 9.92
CA GLU A 341 26.37 -0.71 9.90
C GLU A 341 27.35 0.11 9.05
N GLN A 342 28.65 -0.08 9.23
CA GLN A 342 29.68 0.61 8.43
C GLN A 342 29.55 0.27 6.94
N ALA A 343 29.33 -1.00 6.60
CA ALA A 343 29.16 -1.43 5.22
C ALA A 343 27.89 -0.84 4.59
N LEU A 344 26.79 -0.75 5.35
CA LEU A 344 25.54 -0.11 4.91
C LEU A 344 25.75 1.38 4.63
N LEU A 345 26.41 2.10 5.52
CA LEU A 345 26.75 3.52 5.34
C LEU A 345 27.73 3.75 4.18
N ALA A 346 28.64 2.82 3.93
CA ALA A 346 29.53 2.86 2.78
C ALA A 346 28.75 2.77 1.45
N GLU A 347 27.72 1.91 1.36
CA GLU A 347 26.86 1.84 0.17
C GLU A 347 26.02 3.12 -0.01
N VAL A 348 25.57 3.76 1.07
CA VAL A 348 24.94 5.09 1.01
C VAL A 348 25.92 6.14 0.47
N ALA A 349 27.16 6.16 0.95
CA ALA A 349 28.19 7.07 0.46
C ALA A 349 28.50 6.81 -1.02
N ARG A 350 28.62 5.56 -1.41
CA ARG A 350 28.92 5.15 -2.79
C ARG A 350 27.82 5.59 -3.78
N VAL A 351 26.54 5.37 -3.47
CA VAL A 351 25.45 5.79 -4.39
C VAL A 351 25.33 7.32 -4.49
N LYS A 352 25.82 8.06 -3.49
CA LYS A 352 25.89 9.52 -3.53
C LYS A 352 27.10 10.02 -4.31
N GLY A 353 28.24 9.34 -4.22
CA GLY A 353 29.52 9.75 -4.80
C GLY A 353 29.74 9.28 -6.25
N GLU A 354 29.16 8.15 -6.62
CA GLU A 354 29.40 7.49 -7.90
C GLU A 354 28.11 7.34 -8.71
N PRO A 355 28.12 7.66 -10.02
CA PRO A 355 26.98 7.41 -10.88
C PRO A 355 26.70 5.90 -11.00
N VAL A 356 25.41 5.54 -11.02
CA VAL A 356 24.98 4.16 -11.23
C VAL A 356 25.36 3.70 -12.64
N PRO A 357 26.05 2.57 -12.83
CA PRO A 357 26.34 2.03 -14.14
C PRO A 357 25.09 1.80 -15.00
N ALA A 358 25.19 2.02 -16.31
CA ALA A 358 24.06 1.97 -17.23
C ALA A 358 23.31 0.62 -17.19
N GLU A 359 24.05 -0.49 -17.10
CA GLU A 359 23.48 -1.84 -17.01
C GLU A 359 22.71 -2.05 -15.70
N GLU A 360 23.25 -1.59 -14.57
CA GLU A 360 22.62 -1.66 -13.27
C GLU A 360 21.33 -0.81 -13.23
N LEU A 361 21.37 0.40 -13.77
CA LEU A 361 20.22 1.28 -13.90
C LEU A 361 19.12 0.64 -14.75
N ALA A 362 19.47 0.06 -15.90
CA ALA A 362 18.52 -0.62 -16.78
C ALA A 362 17.86 -1.82 -16.06
N ARG A 363 18.64 -2.63 -15.36
CA ARG A 363 18.13 -3.75 -14.55
C ARG A 363 17.20 -3.30 -13.44
N ALA A 364 17.55 -2.25 -12.69
CA ALA A 364 16.74 -1.70 -11.61
C ALA A 364 15.38 -1.18 -12.12
N LYS A 365 15.37 -0.47 -13.26
CA LYS A 365 14.13 -0.01 -13.91
C LYS A 365 13.26 -1.18 -14.38
N SER A 366 13.85 -2.17 -15.04
CA SER A 366 13.13 -3.35 -15.51
C SER A 366 12.52 -4.14 -14.36
N TYR A 367 13.28 -4.35 -13.27
CA TYR A 367 12.77 -4.98 -12.06
C TYR A 367 11.58 -4.21 -11.47
N LEU A 368 11.72 -2.90 -11.32
CA LEU A 368 10.67 -2.03 -10.77
C LEU A 368 9.39 -2.07 -11.60
N LEU A 369 9.50 -1.92 -12.91
CA LEU A 369 8.36 -1.97 -13.83
C LEU A 369 7.72 -3.36 -13.91
N GLY A 370 8.53 -4.41 -13.86
CA GLY A 370 8.05 -5.79 -13.78
C GLY A 370 7.24 -6.04 -12.48
N ARG A 371 7.77 -5.60 -11.33
CA ARG A 371 7.06 -5.67 -10.05
C ARG A 371 5.76 -4.88 -10.09
N TYR A 372 5.78 -3.69 -10.65
CA TYR A 372 4.60 -2.84 -10.83
C TYR A 372 3.51 -3.51 -11.68
N ALA A 373 3.89 -4.18 -12.77
CA ALA A 373 2.95 -4.93 -13.61
C ALA A 373 2.41 -6.18 -12.87
N MET A 374 3.29 -6.93 -12.19
CA MET A 374 2.92 -8.12 -11.45
C MET A 374 1.95 -7.85 -10.30
N ASP A 375 2.09 -6.71 -9.62
CA ASP A 375 1.19 -6.33 -8.54
C ASP A 375 -0.24 -6.00 -9.01
N ARG A 376 -0.42 -5.67 -10.29
CA ARG A 376 -1.71 -5.30 -10.92
C ARG A 376 -2.46 -6.44 -11.61
N ARG A 377 -2.11 -7.69 -11.34
CA ARG A 377 -2.71 -8.84 -12.04
C ARG A 377 -4.09 -9.23 -11.53
N THR A 378 -4.45 -8.88 -10.31
CA THR A 378 -5.72 -9.29 -9.70
C THR A 378 -6.74 -8.17 -9.70
N SER A 379 -8.03 -8.52 -9.81
CA SER A 379 -9.13 -7.57 -9.70
C SER A 379 -9.11 -6.82 -8.37
N GLU A 380 -8.70 -7.46 -7.27
CA GLU A 380 -8.56 -6.84 -5.94
C GLU A 380 -7.53 -5.71 -5.97
N ARG A 381 -6.32 -5.97 -6.50
CA ARG A 381 -5.28 -4.93 -6.59
C ARG A 381 -5.66 -3.81 -7.55
N LEU A 382 -6.34 -4.14 -8.64
CA LEU A 382 -6.81 -3.14 -9.60
C LEU A 382 -7.91 -2.25 -9.00
N ALA A 383 -8.89 -2.82 -8.30
CA ALA A 383 -9.91 -2.05 -7.58
C ALA A 383 -9.25 -1.11 -6.56
N TRP A 384 -8.31 -1.63 -5.77
CA TRP A 384 -7.57 -0.82 -4.81
C TRP A 384 -6.80 0.33 -5.48
N TYR A 385 -6.05 0.07 -6.55
CA TYR A 385 -5.29 1.12 -7.24
C TYR A 385 -6.18 2.21 -7.84
N LEU A 386 -7.33 1.84 -8.38
CA LEU A 386 -8.29 2.80 -8.93
C LEU A 386 -8.80 3.75 -7.84
N ALA A 387 -9.16 3.21 -6.67
CA ALA A 387 -9.60 4.00 -5.53
C ALA A 387 -8.43 4.80 -4.92
N PHE A 388 -7.26 4.20 -4.78
CA PHE A 388 -6.07 4.81 -4.19
C PHE A 388 -5.61 6.06 -4.95
N TYR A 389 -5.53 5.98 -6.28
CA TYR A 389 -5.13 7.15 -7.07
C TYR A 389 -6.12 8.32 -6.99
N ASP A 390 -7.40 8.03 -6.77
CA ASP A 390 -8.42 9.06 -6.53
C ASP A 390 -8.29 9.65 -5.11
N VAL A 391 -8.10 8.81 -4.10
CA VAL A 391 -7.89 9.24 -2.70
C VAL A 391 -6.65 10.11 -2.57
N GLU A 392 -5.54 9.71 -3.22
CA GLU A 392 -4.28 10.46 -3.22
C GLU A 392 -4.30 11.70 -4.12
N GLY A 393 -5.31 11.81 -4.99
CA GLY A 393 -5.46 12.95 -5.90
C GLY A 393 -4.49 12.96 -7.07
N VAL A 394 -3.82 11.82 -7.36
CA VAL A 394 -2.86 11.72 -8.48
C VAL A 394 -3.52 11.38 -9.82
N GLY A 395 -4.79 10.99 -9.80
CA GLY A 395 -5.64 10.84 -10.97
C GLY A 395 -5.44 9.55 -11.77
N ALA A 396 -6.32 9.37 -12.77
CA ALA A 396 -6.39 8.16 -13.58
C ALA A 396 -5.16 7.91 -14.45
N GLU A 397 -4.50 8.99 -14.88
CA GLU A 397 -3.34 8.96 -15.76
C GLU A 397 -2.04 8.56 -15.03
N TYR A 398 -2.11 8.43 -13.70
CA TYR A 398 -0.92 8.15 -12.87
C TYR A 398 -0.17 6.87 -13.31
N PRO A 399 -0.81 5.74 -13.64
CA PRO A 399 -0.11 4.54 -14.05
C PRO A 399 0.80 4.75 -15.27
N GLU A 400 0.30 5.47 -16.27
CA GLU A 400 1.05 5.75 -17.48
C GLU A 400 2.15 6.80 -17.24
N ARG A 401 1.82 7.86 -16.50
CA ARG A 401 2.79 8.89 -16.08
C ARG A 401 3.92 8.28 -15.27
N TYR A 402 3.62 7.39 -14.32
CA TYR A 402 4.62 6.69 -13.51
C TYR A 402 5.55 5.82 -14.35
N ARG A 403 5.01 5.00 -15.27
CA ARG A 403 5.85 4.16 -16.16
C ARG A 403 6.81 5.00 -16.98
N ARG A 404 6.32 6.08 -17.60
CA ARG A 404 7.15 7.02 -18.39
C ARG A 404 8.20 7.69 -17.51
N ALA A 405 7.82 8.15 -16.33
CA ALA A 405 8.75 8.77 -15.40
C ALA A 405 9.87 7.81 -14.98
N VAL A 406 9.57 6.56 -14.62
CA VAL A 406 10.58 5.55 -14.28
C VAL A 406 11.52 5.26 -15.48
N GLN A 407 10.97 5.15 -16.70
CA GLN A 407 11.78 4.95 -17.91
C GLN A 407 12.73 6.11 -18.17
N ALA A 408 12.31 7.34 -17.90
CA ALA A 408 13.09 8.56 -18.13
C ALA A 408 14.20 8.79 -17.09
N VAL A 409 14.15 8.18 -15.90
CA VAL A 409 15.17 8.39 -14.84
C VAL A 409 16.58 8.11 -15.36
N THR A 410 17.50 9.05 -15.11
CA THR A 410 18.92 8.93 -15.46
C THR A 410 19.77 8.54 -14.23
N ALA A 411 21.04 8.17 -14.47
CA ALA A 411 22.01 7.92 -13.39
C ALA A 411 22.22 9.18 -12.52
N ALA A 412 22.21 10.37 -13.15
CA ALA A 412 22.32 11.64 -12.45
C ALA A 412 21.11 11.92 -11.54
N ASP A 413 19.88 11.52 -11.97
CA ASP A 413 18.69 11.65 -11.14
C ASP A 413 18.75 10.76 -9.90
N VAL A 414 19.26 9.52 -10.05
CA VAL A 414 19.45 8.59 -8.93
C VAL A 414 20.48 9.14 -7.94
N GLN A 415 21.61 9.67 -8.43
CA GLN A 415 22.65 10.26 -7.60
C GLN A 415 22.15 11.51 -6.88
N ARG A 416 21.44 12.39 -7.58
CA ARG A 416 20.79 13.57 -6.99
C ARG A 416 19.77 13.17 -5.91
N ALA A 417 18.92 12.18 -6.18
CA ALA A 417 17.96 11.67 -5.21
C ALA A 417 18.68 11.11 -3.96
N ALA A 418 19.75 10.35 -4.14
CA ALA A 418 20.55 9.83 -3.02
C ALA A 418 21.17 10.97 -2.20
N THR A 419 21.73 11.98 -2.88
CA THR A 419 22.34 13.14 -2.23
C THR A 419 21.31 13.98 -1.46
N THR A 420 20.12 14.12 -1.99
CA THR A 420 19.03 14.91 -1.37
C THR A 420 18.40 14.15 -0.18
N TYR A 421 17.94 12.93 -0.40
CA TYR A 421 17.09 12.21 0.55
C TYR A 421 17.87 11.36 1.56
N LEU A 422 19.16 11.13 1.33
CA LEU A 422 20.10 10.51 2.27
C LEU A 422 21.23 11.49 2.69
N ALA A 423 20.98 12.80 2.64
CA ALA A 423 21.94 13.82 3.05
C ALA A 423 22.37 13.67 4.51
N ALA A 424 21.40 13.51 5.38
CA ALA A 424 21.57 13.41 6.83
C ALA A 424 20.69 12.26 7.36
N PRO A 425 21.06 11.00 7.10
CA PRO A 425 20.22 9.88 7.43
C PRO A 425 20.09 9.68 8.95
N VAL A 426 18.91 9.27 9.37
CA VAL A 426 18.70 8.70 10.71
C VAL A 426 19.20 7.26 10.69
N THR A 427 19.91 6.85 11.74
CA THR A 427 20.35 5.48 11.93
C THR A 427 19.74 4.94 13.22
N LEU A 428 19.08 3.80 13.13
CA LEU A 428 18.60 3.02 14.27
C LEU A 428 19.29 1.68 14.30
N VAL A 429 19.83 1.31 15.46
CA VAL A 429 20.34 -0.03 15.75
C VAL A 429 19.54 -0.60 16.91
N LEU A 430 18.89 -1.74 16.71
CA LEU A 430 18.11 -2.43 17.73
C LEU A 430 18.55 -3.89 17.82
N GLY A 431 18.96 -4.33 18.99
CA GLY A 431 19.39 -5.70 19.20
C GLY A 431 19.97 -5.94 20.59
N PRO A 432 20.52 -7.13 20.84
CA PRO A 432 21.19 -7.40 22.10
C PRO A 432 22.46 -6.56 22.22
N ARG A 433 22.88 -6.36 23.47
CA ARG A 433 24.18 -5.72 23.74
C ARG A 433 25.29 -6.56 23.09
N PRO A 434 26.19 -5.93 22.27
CA PRO A 434 27.31 -6.68 21.71
C PRO A 434 28.14 -7.32 22.83
N PRO A 435 28.64 -8.53 22.65
CA PRO A 435 29.58 -9.15 23.62
C PRO A 435 30.79 -8.22 23.79
N ARG A 436 31.26 -8.10 25.07
CA ARG A 436 32.43 -7.29 25.41
C ARG A 436 33.70 -7.89 24.84
#